data_e8dcb7ebb2929d04c1ae6a23af8e3514
#
_entry.id   e8dcb7ebb2929d04c1ae6a23af8e3514
#
_cell.length_a   1.000
_cell.length_b   1.000
_cell.length_c   1.000
_cell.angle_alpha   90.00
_cell.angle_beta   90.00
_cell.angle_gamma   90.00
#
_symmetry.space_group_name_H-M   'P 1'
#
loop_
_entity.id
_entity.type
_entity.pdbx_description
1 polymer ?
#
loop_
_entity_poly.entity_id
_entity_poly.type
_entity_poly.pdbx_seq_one_letter_code
_entity_poly.pdbx_strand_id
1 'polypeptide(L)'
;SKVVRVEYENGYFRRMTCGGKTILSADRKGCVDYEDFEKAIRPNTKAIVCTHASNLTGNLLDIKTIGEIARRHGLLFIVDASQTAGVFPIDMKEMHIDALCITGHKSLMAPQGIGALLIRKDLEIRPLKVGGSGIHTYDHAHPAEMPTRLEAGTLNMHGIAGLHAALQHLDVIGMDVIRKKELALANAFYEEVQTITGITVYGDYSKPERAPIVSLNIRDYDSGQVSDILFVDYDIQTRSGGHCAPLMHEILDTVEQGAVRFSFNWFNTEEEVFAAVSAIKELVKEEG
;
A
#
# COMPACT_ATOMS: atom_id res chain seq x y z
N SER A 1 13.68 23.57 -1.97
CA SER A 1 13.84 22.11 -1.88
C SER A 1 12.57 21.43 -2.39
N LYS A 2 12.73 20.48 -3.31
CA LYS A 2 11.61 19.68 -3.83
C LYS A 2 11.64 18.32 -3.15
N VAL A 3 10.56 17.99 -2.49
CA VAL A 3 10.29 16.68 -1.94
C VAL A 3 9.15 16.11 -2.76
N VAL A 4 9.26 14.89 -3.23
CA VAL A 4 8.09 14.15 -3.69
C VAL A 4 7.33 13.79 -2.40
N ARG A 5 6.31 14.54 -2.10
CA ARG A 5 5.54 14.39 -0.87
C ARG A 5 4.08 14.25 -1.21
N VAL A 6 3.49 13.18 -0.71
CA VAL A 6 2.05 12.99 -0.70
C VAL A 6 1.59 13.21 0.75
N GLU A 7 0.80 14.24 0.99
CA GLU A 7 0.15 14.48 2.28
C GLU A 7 -1.32 14.12 2.19
N TYR A 8 -1.77 13.42 3.24
CA TYR A 8 -3.17 13.09 3.44
C TYR A 8 -3.67 13.88 4.66
N GLU A 9 -4.63 14.78 4.44
CA GLU A 9 -5.31 15.51 5.51
C GLU A 9 -6.81 15.53 5.21
N ASN A 10 -7.62 15.07 6.17
CA ASN A 10 -9.10 15.03 6.09
C ASN A 10 -9.66 14.30 4.87
N GLY A 11 -9.05 13.21 4.45
CA GLY A 11 -9.51 12.45 3.28
C GLY A 11 -9.02 12.98 1.93
N TYR A 12 -8.17 14.03 1.94
CA TYR A 12 -7.64 14.64 0.72
C TYR A 12 -6.12 14.78 0.75
N PHE A 13 -5.49 14.61 -0.42
CA PHE A 13 -4.07 14.90 -0.59
C PHE A 13 -3.86 16.42 -0.64
N ARG A 14 -3.14 16.97 0.32
CA ARG A 14 -2.83 18.39 0.35
C ARG A 14 -1.47 18.70 -0.23
N ARG A 15 -1.40 19.72 -1.07
CA ARG A 15 -0.15 20.27 -1.62
C ARG A 15 0.59 21.00 -0.52
N MET A 16 1.75 20.49 -0.07
CA MET A 16 2.61 21.28 0.82
C MET A 16 3.30 22.41 0.08
N THR A 17 3.32 23.57 0.70
CA THR A 17 3.85 24.83 0.15
C THR A 17 5.37 24.97 0.28
N CYS A 18 6.08 24.03 0.87
CA CYS A 18 7.53 24.06 1.03
C CYS A 18 8.24 23.18 0.01
N GLY A 19 8.55 23.74 -1.16
CA GLY A 19 9.29 23.05 -2.21
C GLY A 19 8.36 22.32 -3.20
N GLY A 20 8.68 22.38 -4.48
CA GLY A 20 7.85 21.70 -5.49
C GLY A 20 8.00 20.17 -5.37
N LYS A 21 6.97 19.43 -5.77
CA LYS A 21 7.00 18.00 -5.98
C LYS A 21 7.05 17.70 -7.48
N THR A 22 7.72 16.63 -7.86
CA THR A 22 7.60 16.01 -9.17
C THR A 22 6.92 14.66 -8.97
N ILE A 23 5.85 14.40 -9.70
CA ILE A 23 5.14 13.12 -9.68
C ILE A 23 5.58 12.38 -10.94
N LEU A 24 6.01 11.12 -10.77
CA LEU A 24 6.27 10.22 -11.87
C LEU A 24 4.97 9.50 -12.22
N SER A 25 4.62 9.50 -13.50
CA SER A 25 3.43 8.81 -14.00
C SER A 25 3.73 7.34 -14.26
N ALA A 26 2.75 6.50 -14.05
CA ALA A 26 2.77 5.12 -14.53
C ALA A 26 2.19 5.03 -15.95
N ASP A 27 2.38 3.90 -16.59
CA ASP A 27 1.68 3.54 -17.83
C ASP A 27 0.27 2.99 -17.54
N ARG A 28 -0.47 2.60 -18.58
CA ARG A 28 -1.83 2.02 -18.44
C ARG A 28 -1.86 0.64 -17.77
N LYS A 29 -0.72 0.00 -17.54
CA LYS A 29 -0.60 -1.20 -16.72
C LYS A 29 -0.23 -0.89 -15.27
N GLY A 30 -0.05 0.40 -14.94
CA GLY A 30 0.38 0.85 -13.62
C GLY A 30 1.87 0.64 -13.35
N CYS A 31 2.70 0.52 -14.41
CA CYS A 31 4.15 0.38 -14.31
C CYS A 31 4.84 1.74 -14.43
N VAL A 32 5.91 1.92 -13.67
CA VAL A 32 6.74 3.14 -13.70
C VAL A 32 8.07 2.81 -14.38
N ASP A 33 8.55 3.73 -15.24
CA ASP A 33 9.90 3.66 -15.78
C ASP A 33 10.92 4.13 -14.74
N TYR A 34 11.88 3.27 -14.40
CA TYR A 34 12.90 3.60 -13.39
C TYR A 34 13.89 4.66 -13.87
N GLU A 35 14.09 4.83 -15.18
CA GLU A 35 14.88 5.93 -15.73
C GLU A 35 14.26 7.29 -15.43
N ASP A 36 12.94 7.36 -15.27
CA ASP A 36 12.26 8.61 -14.97
C ASP A 36 12.58 9.14 -13.56
N PHE A 37 12.98 8.27 -12.63
CA PHE A 37 13.50 8.71 -11.34
C PHE A 37 14.78 9.54 -11.54
N GLU A 38 15.72 9.04 -12.35
CA GLU A 38 16.97 9.77 -12.66
C GLU A 38 16.68 11.10 -13.37
N LYS A 39 15.84 11.09 -14.41
CA LYS A 39 15.47 12.27 -15.20
C LYS A 39 14.77 13.34 -14.36
N ALA A 40 14.03 12.93 -13.32
CA ALA A 40 13.27 13.84 -12.45
C ALA A 40 14.11 14.51 -11.37
N ILE A 41 15.33 14.02 -11.10
CA ILE A 41 16.21 14.57 -10.08
C ILE A 41 16.72 15.94 -10.52
N ARG A 42 16.69 16.90 -9.62
CA ARG A 42 17.14 18.28 -9.81
C ARG A 42 18.10 18.68 -8.69
N PRO A 43 18.91 19.75 -8.84
CA PRO A 43 19.87 20.18 -7.80
C PRO A 43 19.23 20.44 -6.43
N ASN A 44 17.96 20.75 -6.38
CA ASN A 44 17.21 20.98 -5.14
C ASN A 44 16.33 19.80 -4.70
N THR A 45 16.42 18.63 -5.33
CA THR A 45 15.76 17.40 -4.87
C THR A 45 16.34 16.97 -3.52
N LYS A 46 15.51 16.54 -2.59
CA LYS A 46 15.89 16.13 -1.23
C LYS A 46 15.51 14.70 -0.89
N ALA A 47 14.46 14.19 -1.51
CA ALA A 47 13.97 12.85 -1.21
C ALA A 47 13.27 12.23 -2.41
N ILE A 48 13.29 10.91 -2.44
CA ILE A 48 12.40 10.06 -3.23
C ILE A 48 11.41 9.41 -2.26
N VAL A 49 10.12 9.47 -2.59
CA VAL A 49 9.06 8.83 -1.81
C VAL A 49 8.25 7.95 -2.74
N CYS A 50 8.10 6.69 -2.42
CA CYS A 50 7.26 5.77 -3.20
C CYS A 50 6.54 4.76 -2.29
N THR A 51 5.48 4.14 -2.82
CA THR A 51 4.93 2.92 -2.24
C THR A 51 5.76 1.72 -2.69
N HIS A 52 5.80 0.64 -1.89
CA HIS A 52 6.40 -0.63 -2.34
C HIS A 52 5.47 -1.40 -3.28
N ALA A 53 4.16 -1.34 -3.03
CA ALA A 53 3.17 -1.90 -3.95
C ALA A 53 1.98 -0.97 -4.12
N SER A 54 1.41 -0.96 -5.32
CA SER A 54 0.15 -0.27 -5.60
C SER A 54 -1.00 -0.97 -4.89
N ASN A 55 -1.79 -0.20 -4.16
CA ASN A 55 -2.99 -0.70 -3.49
C ASN A 55 -4.20 -0.88 -4.44
N LEU A 56 -4.04 -0.55 -5.70
CA LEU A 56 -5.05 -0.73 -6.75
C LEU A 56 -4.61 -1.80 -7.75
N THR A 57 -3.45 -1.65 -8.38
CA THR A 57 -2.99 -2.59 -9.41
C THR A 57 -2.27 -3.82 -8.86
N GLY A 58 -1.82 -3.78 -7.61
CA GLY A 58 -0.99 -4.85 -7.02
C GLY A 58 0.46 -4.86 -7.50
N ASN A 59 0.83 -4.01 -8.45
CA ASN A 59 2.20 -3.98 -8.96
C ASN A 59 3.20 -3.62 -7.86
N LEU A 60 4.30 -4.37 -7.79
CA LEU A 60 5.44 -4.04 -6.94
C LEU A 60 6.37 -3.07 -7.65
N LEU A 61 6.91 -2.12 -6.91
CA LEU A 61 8.05 -1.33 -7.33
C LEU A 61 9.34 -2.01 -6.86
N ASP A 62 10.36 -2.03 -7.71
CA ASP A 62 11.71 -2.44 -7.32
C ASP A 62 12.34 -1.35 -6.45
N ILE A 63 12.02 -1.40 -5.16
CA ILE A 63 12.50 -0.43 -4.17
C ILE A 63 14.02 -0.53 -3.95
N LYS A 64 14.65 -1.64 -4.30
CA LYS A 64 16.11 -1.76 -4.26
C LYS A 64 16.74 -0.88 -5.34
N THR A 65 16.30 -0.99 -6.58
CA THR A 65 16.75 -0.12 -7.68
C THR A 65 16.49 1.36 -7.39
N ILE A 66 15.32 1.71 -6.86
CA ILE A 66 15.01 3.11 -6.49
C ILE A 66 15.92 3.58 -5.34
N GLY A 67 16.19 2.73 -4.36
CA GLY A 67 17.10 3.03 -3.26
C GLY A 67 18.55 3.26 -3.71
N GLU A 68 19.02 2.49 -4.70
CA GLU A 68 20.33 2.70 -5.33
C GLU A 68 20.39 4.05 -6.05
N ILE A 69 19.33 4.45 -6.75
CA ILE A 69 19.22 5.77 -7.36
C ILE A 69 19.29 6.86 -6.27
N ALA A 70 18.48 6.76 -5.23
CA ALA A 70 18.48 7.72 -4.13
C ALA A 70 19.88 7.87 -3.50
N ARG A 71 20.55 6.74 -3.23
CA ARG A 71 21.90 6.70 -2.67
C ARG A 71 22.93 7.40 -3.56
N ARG A 72 22.93 7.09 -4.88
CA ARG A 72 23.86 7.72 -5.83
C ARG A 72 23.77 9.24 -5.85
N HIS A 73 22.56 9.77 -5.63
CA HIS A 73 22.28 11.20 -5.63
C HIS A 73 22.26 11.85 -4.23
N GLY A 74 22.58 11.10 -3.17
CA GLY A 74 22.55 11.60 -1.79
C GLY A 74 21.18 12.07 -1.33
N LEU A 75 20.12 11.41 -1.81
CA LEU A 75 18.73 11.72 -1.50
C LEU A 75 18.20 10.81 -0.38
N LEU A 76 17.29 11.33 0.42
CA LEU A 76 16.53 10.50 1.34
C LEU A 76 15.58 9.57 0.56
N PHE A 77 15.49 8.32 0.99
CA PHE A 77 14.58 7.35 0.42
C PHE A 77 13.52 6.92 1.44
N ILE A 78 12.26 7.20 1.15
CA ILE A 78 11.12 6.95 2.03
C ILE A 78 10.17 6.00 1.31
N VAL A 79 9.85 4.87 1.96
CA VAL A 79 9.00 3.82 1.39
C VAL A 79 7.74 3.65 2.23
N ASP A 80 6.59 3.64 1.58
CA ASP A 80 5.33 3.17 2.15
C ASP A 80 5.16 1.68 1.82
N ALA A 81 5.36 0.82 2.81
CA ALA A 81 5.21 -0.62 2.71
C ALA A 81 3.87 -1.14 3.28
N SER A 82 2.85 -0.29 3.36
CA SER A 82 1.55 -0.67 3.93
C SER A 82 0.84 -1.83 3.23
N GLN A 83 1.21 -2.14 1.98
CA GLN A 83 0.67 -3.28 1.23
C GLN A 83 1.56 -4.52 1.26
N THR A 84 2.79 -4.42 1.75
CA THR A 84 3.80 -5.46 1.57
C THR A 84 4.46 -5.91 2.88
N ALA A 85 4.42 -5.08 3.93
CA ALA A 85 4.92 -5.47 5.25
C ALA A 85 4.16 -6.71 5.76
N GLY A 86 4.90 -7.76 6.12
CA GLY A 86 4.36 -9.06 6.55
C GLY A 86 4.20 -10.09 5.43
N VAL A 87 4.34 -9.68 4.16
CA VAL A 87 4.25 -10.59 2.98
C VAL A 87 5.56 -10.61 2.20
N PHE A 88 6.17 -9.46 1.97
CA PHE A 88 7.42 -9.36 1.20
C PHE A 88 8.60 -8.98 2.09
N PRO A 89 9.79 -9.57 1.86
CA PRO A 89 10.99 -9.21 2.60
C PRO A 89 11.41 -7.78 2.25
N ILE A 90 11.72 -7.00 3.29
CA ILE A 90 12.21 -5.63 3.15
C ILE A 90 13.42 -5.48 4.07
N ASP A 91 14.59 -5.28 3.50
CA ASP A 91 15.82 -4.94 4.23
C ASP A 91 16.15 -3.47 4.00
N MET A 92 15.95 -2.65 5.03
CA MET A 92 16.18 -1.20 4.93
C MET A 92 17.63 -0.85 4.59
N LYS A 93 18.60 -1.67 5.03
CA LYS A 93 20.04 -1.42 4.77
C LYS A 93 20.40 -1.79 3.34
N GLU A 94 20.01 -3.00 2.91
CA GLU A 94 20.29 -3.49 1.55
C GLU A 94 19.59 -2.63 0.50
N MET A 95 18.37 -2.19 0.79
CA MET A 95 17.53 -1.40 -0.12
C MET A 95 17.72 0.12 0.06
N HIS A 96 18.69 0.55 0.89
CA HIS A 96 19.02 1.95 1.16
C HIS A 96 17.83 2.82 1.60
N ILE A 97 16.90 2.25 2.36
CA ILE A 97 15.72 2.93 2.86
C ILE A 97 16.07 3.72 4.12
N ASP A 98 15.79 5.02 4.11
CA ASP A 98 16.01 5.91 5.27
C ASP A 98 14.81 5.93 6.21
N ALA A 99 13.60 5.82 5.66
CA ALA A 99 12.37 5.74 6.44
C ALA A 99 11.38 4.77 5.79
N LEU A 100 10.85 3.84 6.58
CA LEU A 100 9.87 2.84 6.17
C LEU A 100 8.58 3.05 6.96
N CYS A 101 7.49 3.27 6.26
CA CYS A 101 6.16 3.42 6.84
C CYS A 101 5.37 2.11 6.67
N ILE A 102 4.78 1.61 7.76
CA ILE A 102 3.95 0.39 7.75
C ILE A 102 2.64 0.63 8.49
N THR A 103 1.59 -0.09 8.09
CA THR A 103 0.31 -0.14 8.81
C THR A 103 0.07 -1.53 9.38
N GLY A 104 -0.47 -1.60 10.60
CA GLY A 104 -0.66 -2.87 11.30
C GLY A 104 -1.84 -3.71 10.80
N HIS A 105 -2.92 -3.07 10.38
CA HIS A 105 -4.23 -3.72 10.12
C HIS A 105 -4.38 -4.40 8.76
N LYS A 106 -3.31 -4.48 7.97
CA LYS A 106 -3.29 -5.21 6.70
C LYS A 106 -2.56 -6.55 6.88
N SER A 107 -1.62 -6.86 6.02
CA SER A 107 -0.90 -8.15 6.05
C SER A 107 -0.09 -8.39 7.33
N LEU A 108 0.14 -7.38 8.17
CA LEU A 108 0.67 -7.56 9.52
C LEU A 108 -0.35 -8.12 10.52
N MET A 109 -1.63 -8.25 10.15
CA MET A 109 -2.70 -8.88 10.95
C MET A 109 -2.94 -8.27 12.34
N ALA A 110 -2.51 -7.03 12.56
CA ALA A 110 -2.68 -6.32 13.82
C ALA A 110 -4.01 -5.52 13.85
N PRO A 111 -4.45 -5.05 15.01
CA PRO A 111 -5.63 -4.20 15.14
C PRO A 111 -5.54 -2.91 14.32
N GLN A 112 -6.69 -2.32 13.99
CA GLN A 112 -6.75 -0.98 13.42
C GLN A 112 -6.19 0.08 14.37
N GLY A 113 -5.69 1.19 13.82
CA GLY A 113 -5.19 2.31 14.61
C GLY A 113 -3.75 2.14 15.10
N ILE A 114 -3.03 1.12 14.62
CA ILE A 114 -1.59 0.93 14.87
C ILE A 114 -0.83 0.86 13.56
N GLY A 115 0.37 1.39 13.56
CA GLY A 115 1.36 1.32 12.50
C GLY A 115 2.72 1.69 13.05
N ALA A 116 3.75 1.67 12.25
CA ALA A 116 5.08 2.08 12.66
C ALA A 116 5.80 2.87 11.57
N LEU A 117 6.67 3.76 12.04
CA LEU A 117 7.67 4.43 11.24
C LEU A 117 9.06 3.94 11.70
N LEU A 118 9.72 3.16 10.86
CA LEU A 118 11.09 2.73 11.09
C LEU A 118 12.02 3.71 10.39
N ILE A 119 13.03 4.21 11.09
CA ILE A 119 13.97 5.20 10.55
C ILE A 119 15.40 4.76 10.76
N ARG A 120 16.28 5.15 9.85
CA ARG A 120 17.71 4.99 10.00
C ARG A 120 18.19 5.74 11.25
N LYS A 121 19.07 5.12 12.04
CA LYS A 121 19.48 5.59 13.38
C LYS A 121 19.98 7.05 13.41
N ASP A 122 20.66 7.48 12.37
CA ASP A 122 21.28 8.82 12.25
C ASP A 122 20.39 9.85 11.53
N LEU A 123 19.15 9.45 11.16
CA LEU A 123 18.20 10.35 10.52
C LEU A 123 17.50 11.26 11.55
N GLU A 124 17.77 12.54 11.48
CA GLU A 124 17.06 13.52 12.29
C GLU A 124 15.71 13.91 11.67
N ILE A 125 14.63 13.64 12.43
CA ILE A 125 13.27 14.04 12.05
C ILE A 125 12.73 14.99 13.12
N ARG A 126 12.16 16.10 12.67
CA ARG A 126 11.44 17.01 13.57
C ARG A 126 10.06 16.43 13.90
N PRO A 127 9.63 16.49 15.18
CA PRO A 127 8.30 16.06 15.53
C PRO A 127 7.24 16.91 14.79
N LEU A 128 6.23 16.26 14.27
CA LEU A 128 5.05 16.94 13.67
C LEU A 128 4.07 17.38 14.74
N LYS A 129 3.95 16.56 15.80
CA LYS A 129 3.09 16.83 16.96
C LYS A 129 3.96 16.81 18.21
N VAL A 130 3.65 17.67 19.16
CA VAL A 130 4.26 17.73 20.47
C VAL A 130 3.17 17.75 21.53
N GLY A 131 3.45 17.22 22.74
CA GLY A 131 2.48 17.16 23.81
C GLY A 131 2.99 16.29 24.96
N GLY A 132 2.12 15.95 25.89
CA GLY A 132 2.47 15.10 27.04
C GLY A 132 3.03 13.77 26.56
N SER A 133 4.21 13.41 27.07
CA SER A 133 4.92 12.18 26.70
C SER A 133 4.88 11.11 27.80
N GLY A 134 4.39 11.46 28.99
CA GLY A 134 4.42 10.61 30.18
C GLY A 134 5.78 10.52 30.88
N ILE A 135 6.82 11.16 30.33
CA ILE A 135 8.16 11.26 30.91
C ILE A 135 8.60 12.72 30.97
N HIS A 136 9.61 13.02 31.80
CA HIS A 136 10.17 14.38 31.94
C HIS A 136 9.09 15.44 32.26
N THR A 137 8.21 15.15 33.21
CA THR A 137 6.99 15.95 33.53
C THR A 137 7.27 17.43 33.79
N TYR A 138 8.44 17.75 34.31
CA TYR A 138 8.82 19.13 34.65
C TYR A 138 9.58 19.86 33.56
N ASP A 139 9.88 19.21 32.44
CA ASP A 139 10.54 19.84 31.31
C ASP A 139 9.54 20.69 30.53
N HIS A 140 9.95 21.90 30.16
CA HIS A 140 9.13 22.80 29.35
C HIS A 140 9.19 22.46 27.83
N ALA A 141 10.10 21.58 27.41
CA ALA A 141 10.28 21.16 26.04
C ALA A 141 9.85 19.70 25.86
N HIS A 142 9.37 19.40 24.64
CA HIS A 142 9.11 18.01 24.24
C HIS A 142 10.41 17.20 24.24
N PRO A 143 10.42 15.94 24.68
CA PRO A 143 11.61 15.10 24.71
C PRO A 143 12.32 15.04 23.36
N ALA A 144 13.65 15.11 23.39
CA ALA A 144 14.47 15.08 22.19
C ALA A 144 14.94 13.68 21.78
N GLU A 145 14.87 12.74 22.73
CA GLU A 145 15.31 11.36 22.54
C GLU A 145 14.28 10.51 21.76
N MET A 146 14.79 9.66 20.86
CA MET A 146 13.99 8.66 20.19
C MET A 146 13.68 7.46 21.11
N PRO A 147 12.50 6.84 21.00
CA PRO A 147 11.40 7.11 20.07
C PRO A 147 10.45 8.22 20.53
N THR A 148 10.53 8.67 21.77
CA THR A 148 9.59 9.60 22.43
C THR A 148 9.48 10.94 21.68
N ARG A 149 10.55 11.38 21.03
CA ARG A 149 10.58 12.57 20.20
C ARG A 149 9.46 12.61 19.13
N LEU A 150 9.06 11.47 18.60
CA LEU A 150 8.02 11.38 17.55
C LEU A 150 6.67 10.90 18.08
N GLU A 151 6.58 10.65 19.40
CA GLU A 151 5.37 10.20 20.06
C GLU A 151 4.79 11.34 20.93
N ALA A 152 3.55 11.71 20.68
CA ALA A 152 2.86 12.75 21.44
C ALA A 152 1.56 12.20 22.01
N GLY A 153 1.35 12.37 23.31
CA GLY A 153 0.20 11.86 24.02
C GLY A 153 0.37 10.43 24.55
N THR A 154 -0.67 9.88 25.15
CA THR A 154 -0.70 8.49 25.63
C THR A 154 -0.68 7.53 24.45
N LEU A 155 0.25 6.60 24.45
CA LEU A 155 0.40 5.62 23.37
C LEU A 155 -0.79 4.65 23.31
N ASN A 156 -1.09 4.16 22.12
CA ASN A 156 -2.07 3.10 21.89
C ASN A 156 -1.51 1.74 22.35
N MET A 157 -1.48 1.51 23.66
CA MET A 157 -0.90 0.29 24.25
C MET A 157 -1.61 -0.99 23.76
N HIS A 158 -2.93 -0.94 23.57
CA HIS A 158 -3.69 -2.09 23.06
C HIS A 158 -3.27 -2.42 21.60
N GLY A 159 -3.13 -1.41 20.77
CA GLY A 159 -2.64 -1.58 19.40
C GLY A 159 -1.19 -2.10 19.35
N ILE A 160 -0.32 -1.59 20.23
CA ILE A 160 1.08 -2.06 20.33
C ILE A 160 1.14 -3.52 20.76
N ALA A 161 0.37 -3.91 21.79
CA ALA A 161 0.30 -5.29 22.24
C ALA A 161 -0.27 -6.22 21.16
N GLY A 162 -1.30 -5.77 20.43
CA GLY A 162 -1.87 -6.49 19.30
C GLY A 162 -0.88 -6.65 18.15
N LEU A 163 -0.12 -5.61 17.81
CA LEU A 163 0.93 -5.70 16.80
C LEU A 163 2.04 -6.68 17.21
N HIS A 164 2.44 -6.65 18.49
CA HIS A 164 3.43 -7.60 18.99
C HIS A 164 2.96 -9.06 18.86
N ALA A 165 1.72 -9.35 19.28
CA ALA A 165 1.14 -10.69 19.14
C ALA A 165 1.03 -11.12 17.67
N ALA A 166 0.65 -10.20 16.79
CA ALA A 166 0.56 -10.44 15.36
C ALA A 166 1.94 -10.77 14.74
N LEU A 167 2.99 -10.03 15.11
CA LEU A 167 4.35 -10.30 14.65
C LEU A 167 4.85 -11.68 15.11
N GLN A 168 4.56 -12.06 16.37
CA GLN A 168 4.88 -13.42 16.86
C GLN A 168 4.14 -14.50 16.06
N HIS A 169 2.87 -14.26 15.70
CA HIS A 169 2.10 -15.20 14.87
C HIS A 169 2.69 -15.33 13.47
N LEU A 170 3.07 -14.21 12.86
CA LEU A 170 3.73 -14.20 11.53
C LEU A 170 5.07 -14.95 11.56
N ASP A 171 5.85 -14.79 12.60
CA ASP A 171 7.13 -15.49 12.78
C ASP A 171 6.95 -17.02 12.89
N VAL A 172 5.86 -17.48 13.53
CA VAL A 172 5.54 -18.92 13.64
C VAL A 172 5.13 -19.51 12.30
N ILE A 173 4.34 -18.78 11.49
CA ILE A 173 3.89 -19.28 10.18
C ILE A 173 5.02 -19.17 9.15
N GLY A 174 5.74 -18.07 9.17
CA GLY A 174 6.76 -17.72 8.19
C GLY A 174 6.21 -16.91 7.02
N MET A 175 6.84 -15.78 6.76
CA MET A 175 6.43 -14.82 5.72
C MET A 175 6.36 -15.45 4.32
N ASP A 176 7.30 -16.33 3.99
CA ASP A 176 7.32 -17.01 2.68
C ASP A 176 6.13 -17.96 2.49
N VAL A 177 5.66 -18.60 3.56
CA VAL A 177 4.49 -19.47 3.54
C VAL A 177 3.24 -18.64 3.30
N ILE A 178 3.11 -17.52 4.01
CA ILE A 178 2.00 -16.58 3.85
C ILE A 178 1.99 -16.05 2.41
N ARG A 179 3.11 -15.52 1.93
CA ARG A 179 3.24 -14.98 0.58
C ARG A 179 2.84 -15.99 -0.49
N LYS A 180 3.36 -17.21 -0.41
CA LYS A 180 3.05 -18.27 -1.38
C LYS A 180 1.56 -18.57 -1.43
N LYS A 181 0.90 -18.68 -0.29
CA LYS A 181 -0.54 -18.93 -0.22
C LYS A 181 -1.34 -17.79 -0.80
N GLU A 182 -1.07 -16.56 -0.34
CA GLU A 182 -1.80 -15.37 -0.78
C GLU A 182 -1.66 -15.13 -2.28
N LEU A 183 -0.46 -15.31 -2.83
CA LEU A 183 -0.21 -15.19 -4.26
C LEU A 183 -0.88 -16.33 -5.06
N ALA A 184 -0.90 -17.55 -4.54
CA ALA A 184 -1.60 -18.65 -5.20
C ALA A 184 -3.10 -18.37 -5.34
N LEU A 185 -3.74 -17.90 -4.26
CA LEU A 185 -5.15 -17.53 -4.27
C LEU A 185 -5.45 -16.37 -5.25
N ALA A 186 -4.63 -15.31 -5.20
CA ALA A 186 -4.79 -14.17 -6.11
C ALA A 186 -4.59 -14.54 -7.57
N ASN A 187 -3.60 -15.39 -7.87
CA ASN A 187 -3.34 -15.87 -9.23
C ASN A 187 -4.47 -16.79 -9.72
N ALA A 188 -4.94 -17.72 -8.90
CA ALA A 188 -6.07 -18.59 -9.26
C ALA A 188 -7.32 -17.77 -9.60
N PHE A 189 -7.62 -16.74 -8.81
CA PHE A 189 -8.70 -15.82 -9.12
C PHE A 189 -8.47 -15.06 -10.43
N TYR A 190 -7.28 -14.49 -10.62
CA TYR A 190 -6.93 -13.75 -11.84
C TYR A 190 -7.04 -14.61 -13.09
N GLU A 191 -6.46 -15.83 -13.08
CA GLU A 191 -6.46 -16.74 -14.23
C GLU A 191 -7.86 -17.07 -14.71
N GLU A 192 -8.83 -17.17 -13.81
CA GLU A 192 -10.22 -17.41 -14.13
C GLU A 192 -10.92 -16.15 -14.66
N VAL A 193 -10.82 -15.01 -13.93
CA VAL A 193 -11.60 -13.81 -14.27
C VAL A 193 -11.12 -13.13 -15.55
N GLN A 194 -9.84 -13.20 -15.89
CA GLN A 194 -9.30 -12.61 -17.11
C GLN A 194 -9.87 -13.24 -18.39
N THR A 195 -10.41 -14.47 -18.30
CA THR A 195 -10.99 -15.18 -19.45
C THR A 195 -12.45 -14.83 -19.69
N ILE A 196 -13.08 -14.12 -18.75
CA ILE A 196 -14.51 -13.81 -18.82
C ILE A 196 -14.72 -12.56 -19.71
N THR A 197 -15.49 -12.72 -20.78
CA THR A 197 -15.83 -11.60 -21.67
C THR A 197 -16.56 -10.50 -20.90
N GLY A 198 -16.13 -9.24 -21.03
CA GLY A 198 -16.70 -8.10 -20.32
C GLY A 198 -16.00 -7.77 -19.00
N ILE A 199 -14.96 -8.50 -18.64
CA ILE A 199 -14.11 -8.16 -17.50
C ILE A 199 -12.85 -7.40 -17.98
N THR A 200 -12.55 -6.30 -17.31
CA THR A 200 -11.28 -5.59 -17.44
C THR A 200 -10.52 -5.71 -16.15
N VAL A 201 -9.31 -6.31 -16.17
CA VAL A 201 -8.44 -6.46 -15.00
C VAL A 201 -7.31 -5.45 -15.08
N TYR A 202 -6.98 -4.80 -13.96
CA TYR A 202 -5.98 -3.74 -13.86
C TYR A 202 -4.68 -4.23 -13.22
N GLY A 203 -3.55 -3.89 -13.83
CA GLY A 203 -2.21 -4.22 -13.35
C GLY A 203 -1.37 -4.97 -14.38
N ASP A 204 -0.09 -5.18 -14.06
CA ASP A 204 0.85 -5.95 -14.87
C ASP A 204 0.99 -7.37 -14.32
N TYR A 205 0.35 -8.32 -14.96
CA TYR A 205 0.39 -9.75 -14.59
C TYR A 205 1.50 -10.53 -15.30
N SER A 206 2.37 -9.84 -16.05
CA SER A 206 3.55 -10.48 -16.65
C SER A 206 4.64 -10.82 -15.63
N LYS A 207 4.57 -10.20 -14.43
CA LYS A 207 5.51 -10.43 -13.34
C LYS A 207 4.91 -11.37 -12.30
N PRO A 208 5.69 -12.36 -11.81
CA PRO A 208 5.18 -13.37 -10.88
C PRO A 208 4.93 -12.80 -9.47
N GLU A 209 5.67 -11.77 -9.08
CA GLU A 209 5.53 -11.15 -7.75
C GLU A 209 4.71 -9.87 -7.83
N ARG A 210 3.67 -9.83 -6.99
CA ARG A 210 2.75 -8.70 -6.88
C ARG A 210 2.03 -8.76 -5.54
N ALA A 211 1.44 -7.66 -5.09
CA ALA A 211 0.57 -7.71 -3.91
C ALA A 211 -0.63 -8.63 -4.20
N PRO A 212 -1.11 -9.39 -3.19
CA PRO A 212 -2.18 -10.37 -3.36
C PRO A 212 -3.57 -9.71 -3.50
N ILE A 213 -3.69 -8.84 -4.49
CA ILE A 213 -4.93 -8.14 -4.83
C ILE A 213 -5.19 -8.22 -6.32
N VAL A 214 -6.47 -8.25 -6.69
CA VAL A 214 -6.95 -8.19 -8.07
C VAL A 214 -8.03 -7.13 -8.15
N SER A 215 -7.81 -6.09 -8.95
CA SER A 215 -8.79 -5.06 -9.23
C SER A 215 -9.32 -5.23 -10.63
N LEU A 216 -10.64 -5.15 -10.76
CA LEU A 216 -11.32 -5.33 -12.03
C LEU A 216 -12.55 -4.44 -12.16
N ASN A 217 -13.07 -4.33 -13.38
CA ASN A 217 -14.38 -3.81 -13.67
C ASN A 217 -15.15 -4.80 -14.55
N ILE A 218 -16.47 -4.79 -14.41
CA ILE A 218 -17.40 -5.56 -15.22
C ILE A 218 -18.06 -4.57 -16.19
N ARG A 219 -17.77 -4.67 -17.49
CA ARG A 219 -18.31 -3.76 -18.52
C ARG A 219 -18.23 -2.29 -18.05
N ASP A 220 -19.34 -1.56 -18.12
CA ASP A 220 -19.52 -0.16 -17.71
C ASP A 220 -20.23 0.00 -16.36
N TYR A 221 -20.41 -1.09 -15.58
CA TYR A 221 -21.08 -1.03 -14.29
C TYR A 221 -20.28 -0.19 -13.30
N ASP A 222 -21.02 0.59 -12.50
CA ASP A 222 -20.43 1.29 -11.35
C ASP A 222 -19.86 0.29 -10.35
N SER A 223 -18.62 0.54 -9.90
CA SER A 223 -17.93 -0.39 -9.00
C SER A 223 -18.63 -0.55 -7.64
N GLY A 224 -19.36 0.46 -7.17
CA GLY A 224 -20.16 0.38 -5.95
C GLY A 224 -21.33 -0.58 -6.13
N GLN A 225 -22.06 -0.47 -7.24
CA GLN A 225 -23.16 -1.39 -7.54
C GLN A 225 -22.69 -2.85 -7.60
N VAL A 226 -21.58 -3.11 -8.29
CA VAL A 226 -21.00 -4.47 -8.34
C VAL A 226 -20.64 -4.97 -6.95
N SER A 227 -20.00 -4.13 -6.13
CA SER A 227 -19.64 -4.49 -4.74
C SER A 227 -20.87 -4.77 -3.88
N ASP A 228 -21.94 -4.00 -4.04
CA ASP A 228 -23.18 -4.15 -3.29
C ASP A 228 -23.88 -5.46 -3.67
N ILE A 229 -23.97 -5.81 -4.96
CA ILE A 229 -24.54 -7.08 -5.41
C ILE A 229 -23.69 -8.26 -4.88
N LEU A 230 -22.37 -8.20 -5.01
CA LEU A 230 -21.48 -9.23 -4.48
C LEU A 230 -21.69 -9.45 -2.97
N PHE A 231 -21.90 -8.38 -2.22
CA PHE A 231 -22.15 -8.46 -0.79
C PHE A 231 -23.54 -9.01 -0.46
N VAL A 232 -24.60 -8.49 -1.09
CA VAL A 232 -26.00 -8.81 -0.73
C VAL A 232 -26.40 -10.20 -1.20
N ASP A 233 -26.02 -10.57 -2.42
CA ASP A 233 -26.50 -11.79 -3.06
C ASP A 233 -25.56 -12.99 -2.88
N TYR A 234 -24.26 -12.71 -2.66
CA TYR A 234 -23.22 -13.75 -2.59
C TYR A 234 -22.41 -13.74 -1.28
N ASP A 235 -22.66 -12.81 -0.34
CA ASP A 235 -21.89 -12.62 0.90
C ASP A 235 -20.37 -12.43 0.66
N ILE A 236 -20.02 -11.78 -0.46
CA ILE A 236 -18.63 -11.50 -0.86
C ILE A 236 -18.31 -10.04 -0.61
N GLN A 237 -17.44 -9.79 0.36
CA GLN A 237 -17.00 -8.44 0.70
C GLN A 237 -15.82 -8.00 -0.17
N THR A 238 -16.03 -6.96 -0.96
CA THR A 238 -15.02 -6.33 -1.80
C THR A 238 -14.86 -4.85 -1.44
N ARG A 239 -13.87 -4.20 -2.01
CA ARG A 239 -13.76 -2.76 -1.91
C ARG A 239 -13.96 -2.13 -3.29
N SER A 240 -14.90 -1.20 -3.40
CA SER A 240 -15.17 -0.41 -4.60
C SER A 240 -14.59 0.99 -4.54
N GLY A 241 -14.65 1.72 -5.65
CA GLY A 241 -14.37 3.15 -5.80
C GLY A 241 -12.92 3.50 -6.04
N GLY A 242 -12.48 4.64 -5.49
CA GLY A 242 -11.19 5.28 -5.83
C GLY A 242 -9.96 4.77 -5.08
N HIS A 243 -10.08 3.85 -4.11
CA HIS A 243 -8.98 3.16 -3.39
C HIS A 243 -7.89 4.07 -2.80
N CYS A 244 -8.15 5.35 -2.56
CA CYS A 244 -7.14 6.35 -2.18
C CYS A 244 -5.99 6.48 -3.23
N ALA A 245 -6.27 6.18 -4.49
CA ALA A 245 -5.31 6.18 -5.59
C ALA A 245 -5.77 7.03 -6.79
N PRO A 246 -6.15 8.32 -6.59
CA PRO A 246 -6.78 9.14 -7.62
C PRO A 246 -5.94 9.25 -8.89
N LEU A 247 -4.62 9.43 -8.77
CA LEU A 247 -3.74 9.53 -9.92
C LEU A 247 -3.65 8.23 -10.73
N MET A 248 -3.80 7.09 -10.08
CA MET A 248 -3.83 5.80 -10.78
C MET A 248 -5.16 5.64 -11.53
N HIS A 249 -6.27 6.06 -10.94
CA HIS A 249 -7.58 6.07 -11.62
C HIS A 249 -7.60 7.00 -12.83
N GLU A 250 -6.92 8.17 -12.76
CA GLU A 250 -6.73 9.05 -13.92
C GLU A 250 -5.98 8.35 -15.07
N ILE A 251 -4.92 7.58 -14.74
CA ILE A 251 -4.11 6.85 -15.74
C ILE A 251 -4.88 5.67 -16.33
N LEU A 252 -5.66 4.98 -15.52
CA LEU A 252 -6.45 3.81 -15.93
C LEU A 252 -7.79 4.19 -16.59
N ASP A 253 -8.13 5.48 -16.61
CA ASP A 253 -9.41 5.99 -17.12
C ASP A 253 -10.64 5.42 -16.38
N THR A 254 -10.51 5.33 -15.06
CA THR A 254 -11.54 4.74 -14.17
C THR A 254 -12.00 5.70 -13.07
N VAL A 255 -11.84 7.02 -13.28
CA VAL A 255 -12.20 8.03 -12.27
C VAL A 255 -13.70 7.99 -11.94
N GLU A 256 -14.55 7.89 -12.96
CA GLU A 256 -16.01 7.88 -12.80
C GLU A 256 -16.52 6.51 -12.35
N GLN A 257 -16.01 5.44 -12.93
CA GLN A 257 -16.47 4.08 -12.67
C GLN A 257 -15.91 3.51 -11.35
N GLY A 258 -14.72 3.95 -10.95
CA GLY A 258 -13.96 3.30 -9.89
C GLY A 258 -13.42 1.93 -10.34
N ALA A 259 -13.12 1.08 -9.37
CA ALA A 259 -12.79 -0.32 -9.59
C ALA A 259 -13.26 -1.19 -8.43
N VAL A 260 -13.52 -2.47 -8.67
CA VAL A 260 -13.80 -3.47 -7.64
C VAL A 260 -12.51 -4.20 -7.34
N ARG A 261 -12.06 -4.16 -6.07
CA ARG A 261 -10.84 -4.82 -5.64
C ARG A 261 -11.13 -6.00 -4.75
N PHE A 262 -10.64 -7.16 -5.16
CA PHE A 262 -10.53 -8.37 -4.36
C PHE A 262 -9.16 -8.39 -3.68
N SER A 263 -9.13 -8.72 -2.40
CA SER A 263 -7.90 -8.79 -1.60
C SER A 263 -7.82 -10.15 -0.94
N PHE A 264 -6.72 -10.84 -1.12
CA PHE A 264 -6.49 -12.18 -0.60
C PHE A 264 -5.51 -12.13 0.55
N ASN A 265 -5.77 -12.92 1.58
CA ASN A 265 -4.90 -13.00 2.74
C ASN A 265 -4.76 -14.45 3.25
N TRP A 266 -3.95 -14.63 4.29
CA TRP A 266 -3.68 -15.93 4.89
C TRP A 266 -4.92 -16.74 5.27
N PHE A 267 -6.03 -16.08 5.64
CA PHE A 267 -7.25 -16.73 6.12
C PHE A 267 -8.19 -17.17 4.98
N ASN A 268 -8.01 -16.65 3.77
CA ASN A 268 -8.84 -17.05 2.64
C ASN A 268 -8.55 -18.47 2.17
N THR A 269 -9.53 -19.08 1.49
CA THR A 269 -9.49 -20.45 0.98
C THR A 269 -9.69 -20.51 -0.54
N GLU A 270 -9.40 -21.65 -1.14
CA GLU A 270 -9.65 -21.89 -2.57
C GLU A 270 -11.14 -21.92 -2.88
N GLU A 271 -11.97 -22.41 -1.94
CA GLU A 271 -13.44 -22.42 -2.07
C GLU A 271 -14.00 -21.00 -2.15
N GLU A 272 -13.45 -20.06 -1.38
CA GLU A 272 -13.84 -18.64 -1.45
C GLU A 272 -13.44 -18.01 -2.79
N VAL A 273 -12.27 -18.37 -3.34
CA VAL A 273 -11.86 -17.96 -4.69
C VAL A 273 -12.84 -18.49 -5.72
N PHE A 274 -13.20 -19.77 -5.66
CA PHE A 274 -14.16 -20.38 -6.57
C PHE A 274 -15.54 -19.73 -6.47
N ALA A 275 -16.02 -19.45 -5.28
CA ALA A 275 -17.28 -18.76 -5.05
C ALA A 275 -17.28 -17.36 -5.68
N ALA A 276 -16.18 -16.59 -5.51
CA ALA A 276 -16.04 -15.26 -6.09
C ALA A 276 -16.03 -15.29 -7.62
N VAL A 277 -15.30 -16.23 -8.22
CA VAL A 277 -15.30 -16.42 -9.67
C VAL A 277 -16.70 -16.80 -10.20
N SER A 278 -17.41 -17.67 -9.49
CA SER A 278 -18.76 -18.09 -9.88
C SER A 278 -19.74 -16.91 -9.84
N ALA A 279 -19.70 -16.11 -8.78
CA ALA A 279 -20.53 -14.91 -8.65
C ALA A 279 -20.26 -13.92 -9.81
N ILE A 280 -19.00 -13.67 -10.16
CA ILE A 280 -18.67 -12.80 -11.29
C ILE A 280 -19.18 -13.37 -12.62
N LYS A 281 -19.08 -14.71 -12.82
CA LYS A 281 -19.61 -15.37 -14.03
C LYS A 281 -21.12 -15.23 -14.14
N GLU A 282 -21.85 -15.25 -13.03
CA GLU A 282 -23.31 -15.03 -12.99
C GLU A 282 -23.66 -13.58 -13.30
N LEU A 283 -23.02 -12.62 -12.62
CA LEU A 283 -23.24 -11.18 -12.86
C LEU A 283 -23.04 -10.78 -14.34
N VAL A 284 -22.06 -11.37 -15.00
CA VAL A 284 -21.81 -11.09 -16.43
C VAL A 284 -22.90 -11.68 -17.34
N LYS A 285 -23.59 -12.75 -16.91
CA LYS A 285 -24.64 -13.44 -17.72
C LYS A 285 -26.03 -12.81 -17.60
N GLU A 286 -26.37 -12.22 -16.47
CA GLU A 286 -27.74 -11.75 -16.17
C GLU A 286 -28.25 -10.64 -17.11
N GLU A 287 -27.39 -10.05 -17.94
CA GLU A 287 -27.75 -8.99 -18.91
C GLU A 287 -27.22 -9.26 -20.35
N GLY A 288 -27.11 -10.52 -20.73
CA GLY A 288 -26.71 -10.95 -22.08
C GLY A 288 -27.87 -11.22 -23.03
#